data_c7de7892dee963b9b169767efb4f38b7
#
_entry.id   c7de7892dee963b9b169767efb4f38b7
#
_cell.length_a   1.000
_cell.length_b   1.000
_cell.length_c   1.000
_cell.angle_alpha   90.00
_cell.angle_beta   90.00
_cell.angle_gamma   90.00
#
_symmetry.space_group_name_H-M   'P 1'
#
loop_
_entity.id
_entity.type
_entity.pdbx_description
1 polymer ?
#
loop_
_entity_poly.entity_id
_entity_poly.type
_entity_poly.pdbx_seq_one_letter_code
_entity_poly.pdbx_strand_id
1 'polypeptide(L)'
;MKRTVKSIVAILLALIFVFALASCNTVDKTGVWENATYRKDMEFGDGSKTVVVEIKAEENLVTFTIQTANDTVGDALIEHDLISGDDGPYGLYIKKVNGITADYDVDRSYWAFYIDGEYAMTGVDTTKITEGVTYKLEYVKE
;
A
#
# COMPACT_ATOMS: atom_id res chain seq x y z
N MET A 1 -44.92 -14.74 17.78
CA MET A 1 -44.18 -13.53 18.20
C MET A 1 -42.88 -13.85 18.93
N LYS A 2 -42.78 -14.76 19.84
CA LYS A 2 -41.52 -15.08 20.57
C LYS A 2 -40.41 -15.66 19.66
N ARG A 3 -40.72 -16.35 18.57
CA ARG A 3 -39.72 -16.93 17.65
C ARG A 3 -39.10 -15.88 16.70
N THR A 4 -39.89 -14.89 16.26
CA THR A 4 -39.41 -13.81 15.37
C THR A 4 -38.49 -12.82 16.06
N VAL A 5 -38.74 -12.51 17.33
CA VAL A 5 -37.90 -11.61 18.13
C VAL A 5 -36.55 -12.26 18.40
N LYS A 6 -36.48 -13.56 18.67
CA LYS A 6 -35.21 -14.28 18.87
C LYS A 6 -34.36 -14.33 17.59
N SER A 7 -35.00 -14.48 16.41
CA SER A 7 -34.32 -14.47 15.13
C SER A 7 -33.76 -13.08 14.76
N ILE A 8 -34.51 -12.01 15.04
CA ILE A 8 -34.06 -10.63 14.80
C ILE A 8 -32.92 -10.27 15.73
N VAL A 9 -32.95 -10.66 16.99
CA VAL A 9 -31.84 -10.42 17.94
C VAL A 9 -30.60 -11.21 17.54
N ALA A 10 -30.73 -12.43 17.03
CA ALA A 10 -29.59 -13.22 16.54
C ALA A 10 -28.96 -12.62 15.27
N ILE A 11 -29.76 -12.07 14.36
CA ILE A 11 -29.28 -11.40 13.14
C ILE A 11 -28.59 -10.08 13.49
N LEU A 12 -29.13 -9.31 14.43
CA LEU A 12 -28.50 -8.07 14.91
C LEU A 12 -27.17 -8.33 15.63
N LEU A 13 -27.07 -9.39 16.42
CA LEU A 13 -25.82 -9.82 17.06
C LEU A 13 -24.77 -10.30 16.03
N ALA A 14 -25.19 -11.00 14.97
CA ALA A 14 -24.30 -11.43 13.89
C ALA A 14 -23.78 -10.23 13.07
N LEU A 15 -24.62 -9.21 12.83
CA LEU A 15 -24.20 -7.97 12.15
C LEU A 15 -23.21 -7.14 12.98
N ILE A 16 -23.35 -7.12 14.31
CA ILE A 16 -22.39 -6.42 15.20
C ILE A 16 -21.04 -7.15 15.21
N PHE A 17 -21.02 -8.49 15.07
CA PHE A 17 -19.79 -9.27 15.05
C PHE A 17 -18.97 -9.11 13.74
N VAL A 18 -19.62 -8.80 12.63
CA VAL A 18 -18.94 -8.56 11.34
C VAL A 18 -18.24 -7.20 11.32
N PHE A 19 -18.71 -6.21 12.07
CA PHE A 19 -18.04 -4.91 12.20
C PHE A 19 -16.84 -4.90 13.15
N ALA A 20 -16.65 -5.92 13.98
CA ALA A 20 -15.55 -6.02 14.94
C ALA A 20 -14.23 -6.56 14.34
N LEU A 21 -14.21 -6.91 13.03
CA LEU A 21 -13.01 -7.39 12.32
C LEU A 21 -12.36 -6.33 11.41
N ALA A 22 -12.73 -5.06 11.52
CA ALA A 22 -11.89 -3.99 11.02
C ALA A 22 -10.68 -3.88 11.98
N SER A 23 -9.77 -4.84 11.88
CA SER A 23 -8.44 -4.76 12.48
C SER A 23 -7.76 -3.56 11.85
N CYS A 24 -7.69 -2.44 12.56
CA CYS A 24 -6.81 -1.34 12.18
C CYS A 24 -5.39 -1.87 12.21
N ASN A 25 -4.86 -2.26 11.05
CA ASN A 25 -3.47 -2.64 10.91
C ASN A 25 -2.62 -1.39 11.18
N THR A 26 -2.04 -1.30 12.36
CA THR A 26 -1.16 -0.19 12.75
C THR A 26 0.20 -0.74 13.08
N VAL A 27 1.21 -0.26 12.38
CA VAL A 27 2.60 -0.66 12.55
C VAL A 27 3.26 0.18 13.66
N ASP A 28 4.02 -0.46 14.52
CA ASP A 28 4.78 0.22 15.58
C ASP A 28 5.90 1.10 14.99
N LYS A 29 6.24 2.16 15.69
CA LYS A 29 7.32 3.08 15.32
C LYS A 29 8.68 2.49 15.72
N THR A 30 9.10 1.44 15.03
CA THR A 30 10.36 0.72 15.28
C THR A 30 11.07 0.39 13.96
N GLY A 31 12.40 0.17 13.99
CA GLY A 31 13.20 -0.15 12.82
C GLY A 31 13.08 0.90 11.72
N VAL A 32 12.96 0.48 10.47
CA VAL A 32 12.80 1.40 9.34
C VAL A 32 11.48 2.17 9.38
N TRP A 33 10.46 1.64 10.07
CA TRP A 33 9.16 2.27 10.25
C TRP A 33 9.16 3.51 11.17
N GLU A 34 10.27 3.74 11.85
CA GLU A 34 10.46 4.98 12.61
C GLU A 34 10.33 6.22 11.73
N ASN A 35 10.76 6.14 10.48
CA ASN A 35 10.73 7.22 9.49
C ASN A 35 9.47 7.22 8.62
N ALA A 36 8.59 6.24 8.77
CA ALA A 36 7.38 6.13 7.96
C ALA A 36 6.42 7.30 8.19
N THR A 37 5.91 7.86 7.08
CA THR A 37 4.87 8.91 7.12
C THR A 37 3.55 8.34 7.64
N TYR A 38 3.16 7.19 7.11
CA TYR A 38 1.94 6.48 7.49
C TYR A 38 2.30 5.08 8.00
N ARG A 39 1.74 4.69 9.13
CA ARG A 39 1.97 3.39 9.78
C ARG A 39 0.69 2.57 9.92
N LYS A 40 -0.28 2.85 9.07
CA LYS A 40 -1.57 2.16 8.97
C LYS A 40 -2.06 2.20 7.52
N ASP A 41 -3.08 1.41 7.22
CA ASP A 41 -3.75 1.46 5.95
C ASP A 41 -4.37 2.85 5.72
N MET A 42 -4.24 3.36 4.51
CA MET A 42 -4.67 4.71 4.14
C MET A 42 -5.40 4.71 2.82
N GLU A 43 -6.31 5.67 2.68
CA GLU A 43 -7.00 5.98 1.42
C GLU A 43 -6.64 7.39 0.97
N PHE A 44 -6.44 7.58 -0.33
CA PHE A 44 -6.03 8.85 -0.95
C PHE A 44 -6.86 9.14 -2.19
N GLY A 45 -7.04 10.44 -2.46
CA GLY A 45 -7.60 10.92 -3.71
C GLY A 45 -9.09 10.67 -3.89
N ASP A 46 -9.60 11.04 -5.07
CA ASP A 46 -11.02 10.98 -5.45
C ASP A 46 -11.23 10.70 -6.96
N GLY A 47 -10.19 10.21 -7.64
CA GLY A 47 -10.25 9.90 -9.07
C GLY A 47 -11.10 8.67 -9.40
N SER A 48 -11.23 8.38 -10.69
CA SER A 48 -12.08 7.30 -11.19
C SER A 48 -11.42 5.93 -11.25
N LYS A 49 -10.08 5.88 -11.15
CA LYS A 49 -9.30 4.65 -11.14
C LYS A 49 -8.89 4.31 -9.72
N THR A 50 -8.88 3.03 -9.38
CA THR A 50 -8.42 2.54 -8.07
C THR A 50 -7.09 1.83 -8.21
N VAL A 51 -6.11 2.25 -7.40
CA VAL A 51 -4.79 1.60 -7.28
C VAL A 51 -4.63 1.08 -5.87
N VAL A 52 -4.34 -0.21 -5.72
CA VAL A 52 -4.03 -0.81 -4.43
C VAL A 52 -2.54 -1.11 -4.37
N VAL A 53 -1.84 -0.49 -3.42
CA VAL A 53 -0.39 -0.65 -3.25
C VAL A 53 -0.08 -1.07 -1.83
N GLU A 54 0.56 -2.21 -1.69
CA GLU A 54 1.13 -2.69 -0.43
C GLU A 54 2.54 -2.14 -0.24
N ILE A 55 2.82 -1.58 0.92
CA ILE A 55 4.14 -1.14 1.33
C ILE A 55 4.63 -2.09 2.40
N LYS A 56 5.62 -2.90 2.06
CA LYS A 56 6.21 -3.89 2.95
C LYS A 56 7.65 -3.51 3.32
N ALA A 57 7.94 -3.48 4.59
CA ALA A 57 9.30 -3.33 5.09
C ALA A 57 9.46 -4.15 6.37
N GLU A 58 10.57 -4.87 6.48
CA GLU A 58 10.80 -5.82 7.57
C GLU A 58 9.61 -6.80 7.69
N GLU A 59 9.06 -7.01 8.88
CA GLU A 59 7.92 -7.91 9.11
C GLU A 59 6.54 -7.22 8.96
N ASN A 60 6.52 -5.93 8.62
CA ASN A 60 5.30 -5.13 8.62
C ASN A 60 4.87 -4.75 7.20
N LEU A 61 3.56 -4.58 7.04
CA LEU A 61 2.91 -4.21 5.78
C LEU A 61 1.76 -3.24 6.06
N VAL A 62 1.64 -2.21 5.24
CA VAL A 62 0.45 -1.34 5.17
C VAL A 62 -0.05 -1.30 3.74
N THR A 63 -1.35 -1.06 3.57
CA THR A 63 -2.00 -0.99 2.26
C THR A 63 -2.51 0.42 2.00
N PHE A 64 -2.16 0.96 0.84
CA PHE A 64 -2.68 2.23 0.35
C PHE A 64 -3.66 1.98 -0.78
N THR A 65 -4.85 2.55 -0.65
CA THR A 65 -5.86 2.56 -1.70
C THR A 65 -5.96 3.97 -2.26
N ILE A 66 -5.62 4.15 -3.53
CA ILE A 66 -5.51 5.46 -4.17
C ILE A 66 -6.57 5.58 -5.26
N GLN A 67 -7.43 6.59 -5.15
CA GLN A 67 -8.36 6.99 -6.20
C GLN A 67 -7.69 8.08 -7.04
N THR A 68 -7.46 7.81 -8.32
CA THR A 68 -6.67 8.71 -9.17
C THR A 68 -7.25 8.85 -10.58
N ALA A 69 -6.92 9.94 -11.25
CA ALA A 69 -7.16 10.14 -12.68
C ALA A 69 -5.91 9.81 -13.52
N ASN A 70 -4.78 9.55 -12.88
CA ASN A 70 -3.51 9.24 -13.55
C ASN A 70 -3.54 7.92 -14.31
N ASP A 71 -2.61 7.70 -15.22
CA ASP A 71 -2.55 6.50 -16.04
C ASP A 71 -1.55 5.45 -15.53
N THR A 72 -0.54 5.89 -14.77
CA THR A 72 0.51 5.02 -14.25
C THR A 72 0.48 4.89 -12.73
N VAL A 73 1.00 3.78 -12.24
CA VAL A 73 1.15 3.53 -10.80
C VAL A 73 2.09 4.58 -10.18
N GLY A 74 3.17 4.93 -10.87
CA GLY A 74 4.13 5.93 -10.42
C GLY A 74 3.49 7.30 -10.24
N ASP A 75 2.73 7.78 -11.22
CA ASP A 75 2.06 9.08 -11.14
C ASP A 75 1.04 9.13 -9.99
N ALA A 76 0.30 8.04 -9.77
CA ALA A 76 -0.64 7.94 -8.66
C ALA A 76 0.06 8.02 -7.30
N LEU A 77 1.23 7.41 -7.15
CA LEU A 77 2.02 7.46 -5.91
C LEU A 77 2.70 8.82 -5.70
N ILE A 78 3.20 9.43 -6.78
CA ILE A 78 3.86 10.76 -6.75
C ILE A 78 2.84 11.86 -6.40
N GLU A 79 1.62 11.78 -6.92
CA GLU A 79 0.53 12.74 -6.65
C GLU A 79 0.30 12.96 -5.14
N HIS A 80 0.56 11.95 -4.32
CA HIS A 80 0.36 11.98 -2.88
C HIS A 80 1.67 11.96 -2.08
N ASP A 81 2.80 12.27 -2.71
CA ASP A 81 4.13 12.27 -2.08
C ASP A 81 4.51 10.92 -1.43
N LEU A 82 3.98 9.83 -1.94
CA LEU A 82 4.20 8.49 -1.38
C LEU A 82 5.52 7.86 -1.82
N ILE A 83 6.07 8.28 -2.96
CA ILE A 83 7.38 7.86 -3.46
C ILE A 83 8.20 9.03 -3.97
N SER A 84 9.53 8.86 -3.93
CA SER A 84 10.48 9.73 -4.62
C SER A 84 11.75 8.95 -4.97
N GLY A 85 12.52 9.47 -5.90
CA GLY A 85 13.77 8.86 -6.34
C GLY A 85 14.45 9.68 -7.42
N ASP A 86 15.36 9.06 -8.13
CA ASP A 86 16.13 9.69 -9.20
C ASP A 86 15.69 9.16 -10.56
N ASP A 87 15.67 10.04 -11.56
CA ASP A 87 15.45 9.61 -12.94
C ASP A 87 16.66 8.81 -13.44
N GLY A 88 16.38 7.64 -13.96
CA GLY A 88 17.38 6.72 -14.48
C GLY A 88 17.13 6.34 -15.94
N PRO A 89 18.06 5.61 -16.58
CA PRO A 89 17.94 5.20 -17.98
C PRO A 89 16.78 4.22 -18.23
N TYR A 90 16.26 3.60 -17.16
CA TYR A 90 15.14 2.63 -17.20
C TYR A 90 13.88 3.14 -16.50
N GLY A 91 13.79 4.45 -16.25
CA GLY A 91 12.70 5.09 -15.53
C GLY A 91 13.10 5.52 -14.13
N LEU A 92 12.09 5.78 -13.27
CA LEU A 92 12.30 6.25 -11.91
C LEU A 92 12.97 5.17 -11.05
N TYR A 93 14.16 5.48 -10.52
CA TYR A 93 14.82 4.68 -9.49
C TYR A 93 14.32 5.13 -8.11
N ILE A 94 13.44 4.33 -7.50
CA ILE A 94 12.80 4.68 -6.24
C ILE A 94 13.80 4.60 -5.10
N LYS A 95 13.95 5.69 -4.34
CA LYS A 95 14.79 5.78 -3.14
C LYS A 95 13.99 5.94 -1.84
N LYS A 96 12.80 6.51 -1.92
CA LYS A 96 11.96 6.72 -0.75
C LYS A 96 10.54 6.27 -1.03
N VAL A 97 9.97 5.51 -0.11
CA VAL A 97 8.57 5.08 -0.12
C VAL A 97 7.98 5.31 1.26
N ASN A 98 6.83 5.99 1.32
CA ASN A 98 6.15 6.27 2.60
C ASN A 98 7.08 6.86 3.68
N GLY A 99 8.03 7.72 3.28
CA GLY A 99 9.01 8.32 4.18
C GLY A 99 10.23 7.44 4.49
N ILE A 100 10.21 6.15 4.15
CA ILE A 100 11.30 5.21 4.40
C ILE A 100 12.30 5.27 3.23
N THR A 101 13.54 5.60 3.53
CA THR A 101 14.62 5.69 2.53
C THR A 101 15.35 4.35 2.40
N ALA A 102 15.63 3.96 1.15
CA ALA A 102 16.54 2.88 0.78
C ALA A 102 17.63 3.43 -0.15
N ASP A 103 18.88 3.11 0.12
CA ASP A 103 20.01 3.54 -0.70
C ASP A 103 21.06 2.42 -0.78
N TYR A 104 21.18 1.83 -1.96
CA TYR A 104 22.04 0.68 -2.18
C TYR A 104 23.53 1.00 -1.96
N ASP A 105 23.97 2.21 -2.30
CA ASP A 105 25.37 2.64 -2.13
C ASP A 105 25.73 2.88 -0.66
N VAL A 106 24.74 3.17 0.19
CA VAL A 106 24.94 3.43 1.62
C VAL A 106 24.90 2.14 2.45
N ASP A 107 23.83 1.33 2.26
CA ASP A 107 23.58 0.20 3.16
C ASP A 107 23.03 -1.06 2.47
N ARG A 108 23.16 -1.15 1.15
CA ARG A 108 22.67 -2.25 0.32
C ARG A 108 21.15 -2.43 0.34
N SER A 109 20.41 -1.38 0.67
CA SER A 109 18.95 -1.41 0.63
C SER A 109 18.38 -0.85 -0.66
N TYR A 110 17.23 -1.37 -1.08
CA TYR A 110 16.50 -0.90 -2.25
C TYR A 110 15.00 -1.22 -2.13
N TRP A 111 14.18 -0.58 -2.96
CA TRP A 111 12.76 -0.84 -3.09
C TRP A 111 12.50 -1.74 -4.28
N ALA A 112 12.02 -2.96 -4.03
CA ALA A 112 11.59 -3.90 -5.06
C ALA A 112 10.12 -3.69 -5.41
N PHE A 113 9.79 -3.74 -6.70
CA PHE A 113 8.43 -3.57 -7.18
C PHE A 113 7.84 -4.89 -7.65
N TYR A 114 6.60 -5.18 -7.26
CA TYR A 114 5.87 -6.40 -7.61
C TYR A 114 4.48 -6.06 -8.14
N ILE A 115 3.99 -6.88 -9.07
CA ILE A 115 2.66 -6.84 -9.66
C ILE A 115 1.99 -8.19 -9.40
N ASP A 116 0.89 -8.24 -8.64
CA ASP A 116 0.21 -9.48 -8.24
C ASP A 116 1.17 -10.55 -7.68
N GLY A 117 2.14 -10.14 -6.87
CA GLY A 117 3.09 -11.03 -6.22
C GLY A 117 4.30 -11.44 -7.07
N GLU A 118 4.36 -11.05 -8.34
CA GLU A 118 5.49 -11.32 -9.23
C GLU A 118 6.41 -10.09 -9.34
N TYR A 119 7.72 -10.32 -9.33
CA TYR A 119 8.70 -9.24 -9.50
C TYR A 119 8.48 -8.54 -10.85
N ALA A 120 8.30 -7.22 -10.81
CA ALA A 120 8.01 -6.46 -12.01
C ALA A 120 9.24 -6.29 -12.90
N MET A 121 9.04 -6.44 -14.19
CA MET A 121 10.08 -6.17 -15.22
C MET A 121 10.04 -4.74 -15.73
N THR A 122 9.14 -3.91 -15.19
CA THR A 122 8.94 -2.49 -15.54
C THR A 122 9.00 -1.63 -14.29
N GLY A 123 9.35 -0.36 -14.45
CA GLY A 123 9.26 0.62 -13.36
C GLY A 123 7.83 1.05 -13.08
N VAL A 124 7.60 1.65 -11.91
CA VAL A 124 6.27 2.16 -11.52
C VAL A 124 5.77 3.28 -12.44
N ASP A 125 6.67 4.10 -12.96
CA ASP A 125 6.40 5.23 -13.85
C ASP A 125 5.96 4.80 -15.27
N THR A 126 6.28 3.58 -15.68
CA THR A 126 5.86 3.00 -16.96
C THR A 126 4.78 1.94 -16.82
N THR A 127 4.44 1.53 -15.60
CA THR A 127 3.37 0.56 -15.34
C THR A 127 2.01 1.24 -15.33
N LYS A 128 1.17 0.88 -16.31
CA LYS A 128 -0.22 1.37 -16.37
C LYS A 128 -1.05 0.75 -15.26
N ILE A 129 -1.96 1.56 -14.73
CA ILE A 129 -2.92 1.12 -13.70
C ILE A 129 -3.89 0.11 -14.34
N THR A 130 -4.04 -1.03 -13.67
CA THR A 130 -5.03 -2.05 -14.01
C THR A 130 -5.91 -2.31 -12.78
N GLU A 131 -7.22 -2.16 -12.94
CA GLU A 131 -8.19 -2.42 -11.87
C GLU A 131 -8.10 -3.88 -11.39
N GLY A 132 -8.19 -4.08 -10.08
CA GLY A 132 -8.15 -5.42 -9.48
C GLY A 132 -6.75 -6.00 -9.27
N VAL A 133 -5.71 -5.31 -9.73
CA VAL A 133 -4.31 -5.69 -9.53
C VAL A 133 -3.80 -5.12 -8.21
N THR A 134 -3.06 -5.91 -7.45
CA THR A 134 -2.34 -5.46 -6.26
C THR A 134 -0.87 -5.24 -6.60
N TYR A 135 -0.42 -4.01 -6.43
CA TYR A 135 0.99 -3.64 -6.54
C TYR A 135 1.64 -3.70 -5.16
N LYS A 136 2.94 -3.98 -5.12
CA LYS A 136 3.70 -3.97 -3.86
C LYS A 136 5.05 -3.33 -4.05
N LEU A 137 5.42 -2.48 -3.12
CA LEU A 137 6.78 -1.97 -2.93
C LEU A 137 7.33 -2.61 -1.65
N GLU A 138 8.44 -3.32 -1.78
CA GLU A 138 9.08 -4.04 -0.68
C GLU A 138 10.50 -3.52 -0.44
N TYR A 139 10.75 -3.11 0.80
CA TYR A 139 12.09 -2.75 1.26
C TYR A 139 12.94 -4.01 1.39
N VAL A 140 14.04 -4.06 0.64
CA VAL A 140 14.99 -5.17 0.66
C VAL A 140 16.35 -4.66 1.12
N LYS A 141 17.03 -5.43 1.94
CA LYS A 141 18.41 -5.18 2.37
C LYS A 141 19.24 -6.44 2.21
N GLU A 142 20.36 -6.36 1.48
CA GLU A 142 21.33 -7.45 1.24
C GLU A 142 22.44 -7.50 2.29
#